data_32e42f58dca8dde9f5385347b05221e9
#
_entry.id   32e42f58dca8dde9f5385347b05221e9
#
_cell.length_a   1.000
_cell.length_b   1.000
_cell.length_c   1.000
_cell.angle_alpha   90.00
_cell.angle_beta   90.00
_cell.angle_gamma   90.00
#
_symmetry.space_group_name_H-M   'P 1'
#
loop_
_entity.id
_entity.type
_entity.pdbx_description
1 polymer ?
#
loop_
_entity_poly.entity_id
_entity_poly.type
_entity_poly.pdbx_seq_one_letter_code
_entity_poly.pdbx_strand_id
1 'polypeptide(L)'
;MSDVFLVPRTSHLVPRTSHLVPRTTIFLLLLCVSLTTAAGDIVRRGCRQASVSPDGPRRAESTGAVRQPGGDFYYGDRRQLVVLASFADRTFKGNETETMAQWDKIFNLQGFHEEPFVGSVHDYFYAQSYGKFNLQFDLQYVQLSANHDKYGSTRANDENSQYLVQDVVAVLRTRDIDWSLYDWNGDGFVNQLLIIYAGKGSGYGGFGGGYDAIWPHQFWMTGHTDQETHEKCSALSVTGTDGKTLLVDSYCAVQELKSDDTYGAFGTLCHEFSHCFGFPDFYYGSTNYVGAWDIMDSSYYNNNGFCPSDYSAHERWLMGWLTPTELKGTTTVDNMPNLSEQGVAYMIRSEGNSNEYYMVENRQQKGWDAGLPGSGILIFHIDYDPALWVSITDAPNKSSRQHYVIIPANNIWNYTKSNAANWAYPYAGNNQLTNTSTPAATLFNANADGTMFMNKPLTDLAVDASGLASFSFTGGPTAVSLPSVLGPYKVLYDLGPIYIIRLANGEIMKVMKH
;
A
#
# COMPACT_ATOMS: atom_id res chain seq x y z
N MET A 1 19.45 52.12 50.41
CA MET A 1 19.10 51.53 51.68
C MET A 1 19.19 50.01 51.44
N SER A 2 20.41 49.49 51.55
CA SER A 2 21.06 48.86 52.70
C SER A 2 20.13 47.80 53.29
N ASP A 3 20.46 46.52 53.44
CA ASP A 3 21.68 46.02 54.04
C ASP A 3 21.93 44.53 53.69
N VAL A 4 23.14 44.23 53.55
CA VAL A 4 23.99 43.05 53.63
C VAL A 4 23.94 42.42 55.02
N PHE A 5 24.02 41.09 55.12
CA PHE A 5 24.76 40.34 56.17
C PHE A 5 24.84 38.85 55.77
N LEU A 6 25.96 38.38 55.35
CA LEU A 6 27.12 37.66 55.90
C LEU A 6 26.85 36.33 56.62
N VAL A 7 27.56 35.37 56.09
CA VAL A 7 27.84 33.95 56.47
C VAL A 7 28.42 33.82 57.87
N PRO A 8 28.32 32.64 58.52
CA PRO A 8 29.54 31.87 58.65
C PRO A 8 29.46 30.36 58.34
N ARG A 9 30.61 29.90 57.86
CA ARG A 9 31.05 28.49 57.79
C ARG A 9 31.16 27.86 59.16
N THR A 10 30.74 26.60 59.29
CA THR A 10 31.43 25.63 60.14
C THR A 10 31.37 24.26 59.51
N SER A 11 32.52 23.67 59.43
CA SER A 11 32.84 22.29 59.08
C SER A 11 32.38 21.32 60.17
N HIS A 12 31.85 20.14 59.80
CA HIS A 12 32.21 18.87 60.47
C HIS A 12 31.68 17.64 59.73
N LEU A 13 32.62 16.79 59.38
CA LEU A 13 32.64 15.31 59.45
C LEU A 13 31.50 14.48 58.83
N VAL A 14 31.92 13.70 57.84
CA VAL A 14 31.32 12.53 57.23
C VAL A 14 31.03 11.44 58.29
N PRO A 15 29.96 10.71 58.15
CA PRO A 15 30.09 9.25 58.01
C PRO A 15 29.42 8.71 56.75
N ARG A 16 30.14 7.77 56.12
CA ARG A 16 29.65 6.87 55.07
C ARG A 16 28.46 6.09 55.61
N THR A 17 27.32 6.21 54.92
CA THR A 17 26.30 5.16 54.94
C THR A 17 25.93 4.86 53.51
N SER A 18 26.18 3.62 53.15
CA SER A 18 25.74 2.95 51.95
C SER A 18 24.20 2.96 51.90
N HIS A 19 23.61 3.68 50.95
CA HIS A 19 22.21 3.50 50.64
C HIS A 19 22.08 2.74 49.32
N LEU A 20 21.65 1.48 49.46
CA LEU A 20 21.08 0.68 48.42
C LEU A 20 19.94 1.48 47.76
N VAL A 21 20.09 1.84 46.50
CA VAL A 21 18.98 2.29 45.66
C VAL A 21 18.12 1.06 45.41
N PRO A 22 16.82 1.10 45.68
CA PRO A 22 15.98 -0.07 45.50
C PRO A 22 15.94 -0.45 44.00
N ARG A 23 16.29 -1.69 43.74
CA ARG A 23 16.20 -2.31 42.38
C ARG A 23 14.80 -2.24 41.73
N THR A 24 13.79 -1.84 42.47
CA THR A 24 12.39 -1.74 42.00
C THR A 24 12.13 -0.59 41.03
N THR A 25 12.84 0.54 41.13
CA THR A 25 12.61 1.70 40.26
C THR A 25 13.17 1.48 38.85
N ILE A 26 14.27 0.71 38.71
CA ILE A 26 14.86 0.39 37.40
C ILE A 26 14.01 -0.66 36.66
N PHE A 27 13.36 -1.57 37.42
CA PHE A 27 12.47 -2.57 36.83
C PHE A 27 11.15 -1.94 36.28
N LEU A 28 10.63 -0.90 36.95
CA LEU A 28 9.43 -0.19 36.46
C LEU A 28 9.72 0.66 35.20
N LEU A 29 10.92 1.26 35.10
CA LEU A 29 11.30 2.00 33.90
C LEU A 29 11.55 1.09 32.70
N LEU A 30 12.15 -0.09 32.93
CA LEU A 30 12.35 -1.10 31.87
C LEU A 30 11.01 -1.75 31.45
N LEU A 31 10.06 -1.90 32.38
CA LEU A 31 8.72 -2.41 32.06
C LEU A 31 7.89 -1.38 31.28
N CYS A 32 8.01 -0.09 31.60
CA CYS A 32 7.34 0.98 30.84
C CYS A 32 7.91 1.16 29.43
N VAL A 33 9.23 0.98 29.24
CA VAL A 33 9.86 1.06 27.91
C VAL A 33 9.54 -0.17 27.06
N SER A 34 9.45 -1.35 27.68
CA SER A 34 9.05 -2.57 26.97
C SER A 34 7.55 -2.62 26.64
N LEU A 35 6.69 -1.99 27.46
CA LEU A 35 5.26 -1.85 27.18
C LEU A 35 4.98 -0.81 26.09
N THR A 36 5.75 0.27 26.00
CA THR A 36 5.59 1.26 24.91
C THR A 36 6.08 0.75 23.57
N THR A 37 7.11 -0.08 23.52
CA THR A 37 7.54 -0.74 22.28
C THR A 37 6.57 -1.84 21.87
N ALA A 38 6.03 -2.61 22.82
CA ALA A 38 5.01 -3.61 22.53
C ALA A 38 3.67 -2.98 22.08
N ALA A 39 3.26 -1.86 22.67
CA ALA A 39 2.06 -1.14 22.23
C ALA A 39 2.25 -0.47 20.85
N GLY A 40 3.44 0.03 20.55
CA GLY A 40 3.78 0.55 19.21
C GLY A 40 3.79 -0.55 18.15
N ASP A 41 4.27 -1.73 18.47
CA ASP A 41 4.26 -2.90 17.60
C ASP A 41 2.85 -3.48 17.38
N ILE A 42 1.98 -3.40 18.40
CA ILE A 42 0.60 -3.90 18.33
C ILE A 42 -0.25 -3.04 17.35
N VAL A 43 -0.08 -1.74 17.35
CA VAL A 43 -0.86 -0.81 16.50
C VAL A 43 -0.55 -1.01 14.99
N ARG A 44 0.48 -1.76 14.62
CA ARG A 44 0.96 -1.87 13.24
C ARG A 44 1.11 -3.29 12.71
N ARG A 45 0.70 -4.32 13.45
CA ARG A 45 0.74 -5.71 13.00
C ARG A 45 -0.53 -6.19 12.32
N GLY A 46 -1.49 -5.32 12.08
CA GLY A 46 -2.82 -5.72 11.74
C GLY A 46 -3.16 -5.85 10.29
N CYS A 47 -2.47 -5.18 9.41
CA CYS A 47 -2.63 -5.44 8.00
C CYS A 47 -1.70 -6.58 7.62
N ARG A 48 -2.25 -7.77 7.43
CA ARG A 48 -1.48 -8.89 6.93
C ARG A 48 -1.52 -8.87 5.42
N GLN A 49 -0.36 -8.89 4.86
CA GLN A 49 -0.14 -8.94 3.43
C GLN A 49 -0.84 -10.14 2.81
N ALA A 50 -1.86 -9.86 2.04
CA ALA A 50 -2.62 -10.84 1.30
C ALA A 50 -1.95 -11.18 -0.01
N SER A 51 -0.83 -11.84 0.02
CA SER A 51 -0.15 -12.01 -1.23
C SER A 51 -0.43 -13.29 -1.99
N VAL A 52 -0.60 -14.43 -1.36
CA VAL A 52 -0.98 -15.71 -2.02
C VAL A 52 -1.53 -16.67 -0.99
N SER A 53 -2.60 -17.39 -1.33
CA SER A 53 -2.97 -18.57 -0.56
C SER A 53 -1.79 -19.56 -0.52
N PRO A 54 -1.44 -20.10 0.65
CA PRO A 54 -0.38 -21.12 0.74
C PRO A 54 -0.62 -22.36 -0.11
N ASP A 55 -1.87 -22.64 -0.48
CA ASP A 55 -2.30 -23.87 -1.12
C ASP A 55 -2.74 -23.72 -2.58
N GLY A 56 -2.54 -22.56 -3.22
CA GLY A 56 -2.87 -22.46 -4.64
C GLY A 56 -2.65 -21.09 -5.29
N PRO A 57 -2.44 -21.09 -6.59
CA PRO A 57 -2.26 -19.87 -7.37
C PRO A 57 -3.60 -19.14 -7.49
N ARG A 58 -3.86 -18.23 -6.61
CA ARG A 58 -5.00 -17.31 -6.75
C ARG A 58 -4.64 -16.03 -7.44
N ARG A 59 -3.42 -15.93 -7.84
CA ARG A 59 -2.90 -14.96 -8.77
C ARG A 59 -2.53 -15.64 -10.05
N ALA A 60 -2.74 -14.96 -11.17
CA ALA A 60 -2.09 -15.33 -12.40
C ALA A 60 -0.62 -15.63 -12.09
N GLU A 61 -0.17 -16.85 -12.38
CA GLU A 61 1.19 -17.29 -12.14
C GLU A 61 2.16 -16.23 -12.64
N SER A 62 2.98 -15.70 -11.74
CA SER A 62 4.09 -14.86 -12.16
C SER A 62 5.15 -15.79 -12.77
N THR A 63 5.13 -15.92 -14.07
CA THR A 63 6.13 -16.66 -14.84
C THR A 63 7.47 -15.95 -14.91
N GLY A 64 7.95 -15.27 -13.88
CA GLY A 64 9.23 -14.58 -13.87
C GLY A 64 9.35 -13.38 -14.83
N ALA A 65 8.33 -13.14 -15.67
CA ALA A 65 8.19 -11.92 -16.46
C ALA A 65 7.55 -10.84 -15.60
N VAL A 66 7.79 -9.58 -15.94
CA VAL A 66 6.98 -8.44 -15.45
C VAL A 66 5.53 -8.89 -15.45
N ARG A 67 4.88 -8.83 -14.29
CA ARG A 67 3.48 -9.25 -14.16
C ARG A 67 2.69 -8.62 -15.28
N GLN A 68 2.10 -9.46 -16.13
CA GLN A 68 1.17 -8.95 -17.13
C GLN A 68 0.01 -8.30 -16.38
N PRO A 69 -0.42 -7.12 -16.80
CA PRO A 69 -1.55 -6.45 -16.20
C PRO A 69 -2.74 -7.39 -16.10
N GLY A 70 -3.49 -7.28 -15.03
CA GLY A 70 -4.53 -8.17 -14.54
C GLY A 70 -5.34 -8.97 -15.56
N GLY A 71 -5.75 -10.14 -15.16
CA GLY A 71 -6.62 -10.98 -15.99
C GLY A 71 -7.99 -10.34 -16.24
N ASP A 72 -8.71 -10.83 -17.23
CA ASP A 72 -10.03 -10.31 -17.64
C ASP A 72 -11.07 -10.28 -16.51
N PHE A 73 -10.84 -11.00 -15.40
CA PHE A 73 -11.74 -11.03 -14.25
C PHE A 73 -11.74 -9.77 -13.39
N TYR A 74 -10.79 -8.84 -13.57
CA TYR A 74 -10.81 -7.50 -12.98
C TYR A 74 -11.44 -6.44 -13.89
N TYR A 75 -12.32 -6.87 -14.78
CA TYR A 75 -13.05 -6.02 -15.72
C TYR A 75 -14.54 -6.36 -15.73
N GLY A 76 -15.33 -5.39 -16.17
CA GLY A 76 -16.77 -5.52 -16.30
C GLY A 76 -17.48 -5.63 -14.97
N ASP A 77 -18.69 -6.16 -15.01
CA ASP A 77 -19.54 -6.34 -13.85
C ASP A 77 -19.07 -7.55 -13.03
N ARG A 78 -18.85 -7.34 -11.74
CA ARG A 78 -18.52 -8.39 -10.77
C ARG A 78 -19.37 -8.23 -9.52
N ARG A 79 -19.62 -9.37 -8.87
CA ARG A 79 -20.37 -9.40 -7.61
C ARG A 79 -19.43 -9.75 -6.47
N GLN A 80 -19.62 -9.11 -5.31
CA GLN A 80 -18.86 -9.36 -4.10
C GLN A 80 -19.80 -9.62 -2.92
N LEU A 81 -19.65 -10.76 -2.27
CA LEU A 81 -20.39 -11.07 -1.06
C LEU A 81 -19.85 -10.31 0.13
N VAL A 82 -20.72 -9.60 0.84
CA VAL A 82 -20.44 -8.88 2.08
C VAL A 82 -21.32 -9.44 3.19
N VAL A 83 -20.73 -9.73 4.32
CA VAL A 83 -21.45 -10.21 5.50
C VAL A 83 -21.37 -9.17 6.60
N LEU A 84 -22.52 -8.73 7.09
CA LEU A 84 -22.66 -7.92 8.30
C LEU A 84 -22.85 -8.87 9.47
N ALA A 85 -21.79 -9.11 10.26
CA ALA A 85 -21.77 -10.09 11.35
C ALA A 85 -22.01 -9.43 12.71
N SER A 86 -23.16 -9.71 13.32
CA SER A 86 -23.45 -9.35 14.72
C SER A 86 -23.12 -10.51 15.66
N PHE A 87 -22.72 -10.17 16.88
CA PHE A 87 -22.43 -11.12 17.96
C PHE A 87 -23.60 -11.19 18.97
N ALA A 88 -23.59 -12.20 19.83
CA ALA A 88 -24.62 -12.34 20.85
C ALA A 88 -24.65 -11.16 21.84
N ASP A 89 -23.51 -10.60 22.15
CA ASP A 89 -23.30 -9.49 23.09
C ASP A 89 -23.05 -8.14 22.43
N ARG A 90 -22.96 -8.10 21.09
CA ARG A 90 -22.63 -6.88 20.35
C ARG A 90 -23.28 -6.88 18.97
N THR A 91 -24.13 -5.88 18.74
CA THR A 91 -24.86 -5.72 17.48
C THR A 91 -24.45 -4.40 16.80
N PHE A 92 -24.75 -4.30 15.52
CA PHE A 92 -24.65 -3.05 14.78
C PHE A 92 -25.52 -1.94 15.39
N LYS A 93 -25.23 -0.70 15.04
CA LYS A 93 -26.10 0.43 15.34
C LYS A 93 -27.42 0.26 14.56
N GLY A 94 -28.55 0.27 15.27
CA GLY A 94 -29.87 0.06 14.69
C GLY A 94 -30.28 -1.41 14.60
N ASN A 95 -31.48 -1.65 14.09
CA ASN A 95 -31.97 -3.01 13.82
C ASN A 95 -31.41 -3.52 12.47
N GLU A 96 -31.66 -4.81 12.17
CA GLU A 96 -31.18 -5.45 10.94
C GLU A 96 -31.56 -4.67 9.68
N THR A 97 -32.83 -4.23 9.56
CA THR A 97 -33.31 -3.50 8.38
C THR A 97 -32.59 -2.16 8.20
N GLU A 98 -32.41 -1.42 9.28
CA GLU A 98 -31.71 -0.12 9.28
C GLU A 98 -30.21 -0.32 8.95
N THR A 99 -29.60 -1.34 9.55
CA THR A 99 -28.20 -1.72 9.30
C THR A 99 -27.99 -2.09 7.84
N MET A 100 -28.81 -2.98 7.30
CA MET A 100 -28.73 -3.39 5.90
C MET A 100 -28.89 -2.21 4.95
N ALA A 101 -29.88 -1.34 5.19
CA ALA A 101 -30.12 -0.17 4.35
C ALA A 101 -28.95 0.84 4.38
N GLN A 102 -28.33 1.06 5.56
CA GLN A 102 -27.22 1.98 5.68
C GLN A 102 -25.93 1.42 5.03
N TRP A 103 -25.64 0.14 5.28
CA TRP A 103 -24.48 -0.50 4.67
C TRP A 103 -24.63 -0.69 3.17
N ASP A 104 -25.83 -0.90 2.66
CA ASP A 104 -26.07 -0.92 1.22
C ASP A 104 -25.71 0.43 0.56
N LYS A 105 -26.04 1.56 1.18
CA LYS A 105 -25.59 2.86 0.70
C LYS A 105 -24.07 2.99 0.73
N ILE A 106 -23.43 2.61 1.85
CA ILE A 106 -21.96 2.68 2.01
C ILE A 106 -21.27 1.84 0.93
N PHE A 107 -21.83 0.69 0.59
CA PHE A 107 -21.21 -0.19 -0.41
C PHE A 107 -21.59 0.16 -1.85
N ASN A 108 -22.86 0.42 -2.15
CA ASN A 108 -23.39 0.39 -3.51
C ASN A 108 -23.92 1.72 -4.05
N LEU A 109 -24.27 2.70 -3.20
CA LEU A 109 -24.92 3.91 -3.67
C LEU A 109 -23.94 4.79 -4.43
N GLN A 110 -24.12 4.91 -5.73
CA GLN A 110 -23.32 5.77 -6.59
C GLN A 110 -23.46 7.24 -6.16
N GLY A 111 -22.31 7.93 -6.03
CA GLY A 111 -22.27 9.31 -5.59
C GLY A 111 -22.67 9.49 -4.12
N PHE A 112 -22.42 8.51 -3.26
CA PHE A 112 -22.73 8.56 -1.84
C PHE A 112 -21.92 9.64 -1.11
N HIS A 113 -22.59 10.63 -0.52
CA HIS A 113 -21.95 11.78 0.14
C HIS A 113 -22.62 12.14 1.48
N GLU A 114 -23.13 11.16 2.22
CA GLU A 114 -23.55 11.40 3.61
C GLU A 114 -22.28 11.57 4.46
N GLU A 115 -22.10 12.76 5.05
CA GLU A 115 -20.93 13.04 5.91
C GLU A 115 -20.71 11.92 6.95
N PRO A 116 -19.48 11.42 7.10
CA PRO A 116 -18.20 11.93 6.54
C PRO A 116 -17.74 11.26 5.23
N PHE A 117 -18.58 10.48 4.56
CA PHE A 117 -18.24 9.76 3.34
C PHE A 117 -18.15 10.69 2.13
N VAL A 118 -17.17 10.46 1.28
CA VAL A 118 -16.94 11.18 0.02
C VAL A 118 -17.30 10.36 -1.21
N GLY A 119 -17.78 9.15 -1.02
CA GLY A 119 -18.23 8.19 -2.00
C GLY A 119 -18.53 6.85 -1.35
N SER A 120 -19.12 5.92 -2.09
CA SER A 120 -19.31 4.53 -1.68
C SER A 120 -18.07 3.67 -1.97
N VAL A 121 -18.06 2.44 -1.47
CA VAL A 121 -17.01 1.47 -1.81
C VAL A 121 -17.01 1.15 -3.31
N HIS A 122 -18.21 1.04 -3.91
CA HIS A 122 -18.37 0.97 -5.36
C HIS A 122 -17.71 2.15 -6.07
N ASP A 123 -18.01 3.40 -5.64
CA ASP A 123 -17.44 4.61 -6.25
C ASP A 123 -15.92 4.60 -6.20
N TYR A 124 -15.35 4.13 -5.07
CA TYR A 124 -13.89 4.03 -4.92
C TYR A 124 -13.30 3.11 -5.99
N PHE A 125 -13.70 1.84 -6.05
CA PHE A 125 -13.11 0.87 -6.99
C PHE A 125 -13.45 1.16 -8.45
N TYR A 126 -14.62 1.73 -8.72
CA TYR A 126 -15.00 2.20 -10.05
C TYR A 126 -14.08 3.32 -10.54
N ALA A 127 -13.76 4.28 -9.66
CA ALA A 127 -12.82 5.36 -9.97
C ALA A 127 -11.39 4.83 -10.20
N GLN A 128 -10.92 3.89 -9.35
CA GLN A 128 -9.57 3.33 -9.51
C GLN A 128 -9.35 2.69 -10.88
N SER A 129 -10.38 2.08 -11.42
CA SER A 129 -10.36 1.36 -12.69
C SER A 129 -10.71 2.21 -13.92
N TYR A 130 -10.96 3.50 -13.75
CA TYR A 130 -11.53 4.37 -14.81
C TYR A 130 -12.84 3.80 -15.36
N GLY A 131 -13.70 3.27 -14.49
CA GLY A 131 -14.98 2.67 -14.85
C GLY A 131 -14.89 1.30 -15.52
N LYS A 132 -13.71 0.68 -15.58
CA LYS A 132 -13.54 -0.63 -16.24
C LYS A 132 -13.95 -1.80 -15.37
N PHE A 133 -13.95 -1.64 -14.06
CA PHE A 133 -14.30 -2.64 -13.05
C PHE A 133 -15.51 -2.15 -12.25
N ASN A 134 -16.67 -2.72 -12.53
CA ASN A 134 -17.94 -2.37 -11.91
C ASN A 134 -18.29 -3.40 -10.84
N LEU A 135 -17.84 -3.15 -9.62
CA LEU A 135 -17.99 -4.06 -8.50
C LEU A 135 -19.28 -3.74 -7.75
N GLN A 136 -20.22 -4.70 -7.69
CA GLN A 136 -21.45 -4.60 -6.94
C GLN A 136 -21.41 -5.54 -5.73
N PHE A 137 -21.95 -5.09 -4.60
CA PHE A 137 -21.86 -5.78 -3.34
C PHE A 137 -23.21 -6.38 -2.94
N ASP A 138 -23.21 -7.68 -2.62
CA ASP A 138 -24.37 -8.42 -2.11
C ASP A 138 -24.26 -8.55 -0.60
N LEU A 139 -25.15 -7.91 0.13
CA LEU A 139 -25.09 -7.87 1.58
C LEU A 139 -25.91 -9.00 2.20
N GLN A 140 -25.35 -9.63 3.22
CA GLN A 140 -26.00 -10.63 4.07
C GLN A 140 -25.82 -10.25 5.53
N TYR A 141 -26.91 -10.12 6.29
CA TYR A 141 -26.83 -9.93 7.73
C TYR A 141 -26.77 -11.29 8.42
N VAL A 142 -25.82 -11.49 9.34
CA VAL A 142 -25.62 -12.72 10.10
C VAL A 142 -25.60 -12.40 11.58
N GLN A 143 -26.53 -12.99 12.34
CA GLN A 143 -26.50 -12.97 13.80
C GLN A 143 -25.79 -14.22 14.30
N LEU A 144 -24.62 -14.05 14.89
CA LEU A 144 -23.87 -15.13 15.52
C LEU A 144 -24.35 -15.38 16.94
N SER A 145 -24.31 -16.64 17.37
CA SER A 145 -24.76 -17.06 18.70
C SER A 145 -23.71 -16.90 19.79
N ALA A 146 -22.43 -16.71 19.43
CA ALA A 146 -21.34 -16.50 20.36
C ALA A 146 -21.07 -15.01 20.58
N ASN A 147 -20.43 -14.70 21.71
CA ASN A 147 -19.94 -13.36 22.02
C ASN A 147 -18.73 -13.01 21.15
N HIS A 148 -18.46 -11.70 21.00
CA HIS A 148 -17.37 -11.20 20.18
C HIS A 148 -15.98 -11.69 20.64
N ASP A 149 -15.78 -11.92 21.94
CA ASP A 149 -14.53 -12.37 22.54
C ASP A 149 -14.09 -13.78 22.10
N LYS A 150 -15.04 -14.61 21.63
CA LYS A 150 -14.71 -15.89 20.97
C LYS A 150 -13.78 -15.70 19.77
N TYR A 151 -13.97 -14.62 19.02
CA TYR A 151 -13.34 -14.37 17.73
C TYR A 151 -12.14 -13.42 17.82
N GLY A 152 -12.08 -12.64 18.88
CA GLY A 152 -10.92 -11.82 19.21
C GLY A 152 -9.81 -12.64 19.86
N SER A 153 -8.60 -12.12 19.88
CA SER A 153 -7.47 -12.76 20.52
C SER A 153 -6.91 -11.91 21.66
N THR A 154 -6.57 -12.53 22.77
CA THR A 154 -5.78 -11.90 23.83
C THR A 154 -4.32 -11.68 23.43
N ARG A 155 -3.92 -12.20 22.27
CA ARG A 155 -2.61 -12.02 21.65
C ARG A 155 -2.74 -11.16 20.40
N ALA A 156 -1.69 -10.45 20.06
CA ALA A 156 -1.66 -9.49 18.96
C ALA A 156 -1.71 -10.10 17.54
N ASN A 157 -2.22 -11.33 17.37
CA ASN A 157 -2.06 -12.10 16.11
C ASN A 157 -3.36 -12.57 15.48
N ASP A 158 -4.53 -12.09 15.93
CA ASP A 158 -5.85 -12.54 15.43
C ASP A 158 -5.99 -14.07 15.30
N GLU A 159 -5.42 -14.77 16.28
CA GLU A 159 -5.31 -16.23 16.27
C GLU A 159 -6.68 -16.94 16.28
N ASN A 160 -7.77 -16.21 16.55
CA ASN A 160 -9.13 -16.72 16.63
C ASN A 160 -10.04 -16.24 15.49
N SER A 161 -9.56 -15.40 14.59
CA SER A 161 -10.39 -14.84 13.52
C SER A 161 -10.92 -15.89 12.54
N GLN A 162 -10.26 -17.05 12.39
CA GLN A 162 -10.78 -18.18 11.63
C GLN A 162 -12.14 -18.68 12.14
N TYR A 163 -12.39 -18.60 13.45
CA TYR A 163 -13.69 -19.02 14.01
C TYR A 163 -14.82 -18.10 13.58
N LEU A 164 -14.55 -16.79 13.36
CA LEU A 164 -15.54 -15.88 12.79
C LEU A 164 -15.94 -16.33 11.38
N VAL A 165 -14.94 -16.64 10.55
CA VAL A 165 -15.18 -17.08 9.16
C VAL A 165 -15.93 -18.40 9.16
N GLN A 166 -15.55 -19.36 10.01
CA GLN A 166 -16.21 -20.66 10.14
C GLN A 166 -17.69 -20.49 10.51
N ASP A 167 -17.99 -19.72 11.55
CA ASP A 167 -19.35 -19.53 12.03
C ASP A 167 -20.22 -18.74 11.03
N VAL A 168 -19.65 -17.71 10.37
CA VAL A 168 -20.30 -16.97 9.30
C VAL A 168 -20.65 -17.91 8.13
N VAL A 169 -19.68 -18.69 7.64
CA VAL A 169 -19.91 -19.60 6.52
C VAL A 169 -20.90 -20.72 6.90
N ALA A 170 -20.89 -21.18 8.16
CA ALA A 170 -21.87 -22.15 8.63
C ALA A 170 -23.32 -21.62 8.52
N VAL A 171 -23.54 -20.35 8.87
CA VAL A 171 -24.85 -19.70 8.70
C VAL A 171 -25.17 -19.52 7.21
N LEU A 172 -24.22 -19.04 6.41
CA LEU A 172 -24.44 -18.80 4.98
C LEU A 172 -24.78 -20.08 4.19
N ARG A 173 -24.25 -21.24 4.60
CA ARG A 173 -24.59 -22.56 4.01
C ARG A 173 -26.07 -22.93 4.16
N THR A 174 -26.78 -22.32 5.09
CA THR A 174 -28.23 -22.53 5.28
C THR A 174 -29.10 -21.66 4.37
N ARG A 175 -28.47 -20.76 3.59
CA ARG A 175 -29.15 -19.80 2.73
C ARG A 175 -29.00 -20.17 1.25
N ASP A 176 -29.94 -19.72 0.46
CA ASP A 176 -29.89 -19.84 -0.99
C ASP A 176 -29.00 -18.73 -1.58
N ILE A 177 -27.71 -19.01 -1.70
CA ILE A 177 -26.69 -18.09 -2.21
C ILE A 177 -26.09 -18.69 -3.48
N ASP A 178 -26.11 -17.93 -4.56
CA ASP A 178 -25.39 -18.29 -5.77
C ASP A 178 -23.89 -17.95 -5.63
N TRP A 179 -23.16 -18.87 -5.04
CA TRP A 179 -21.73 -18.71 -4.80
C TRP A 179 -20.90 -18.55 -6.08
N SER A 180 -21.41 -19.02 -7.23
CA SER A 180 -20.70 -18.92 -8.52
C SER A 180 -20.48 -17.47 -8.96
N LEU A 181 -21.28 -16.53 -8.47
CA LEU A 181 -21.12 -15.09 -8.75
C LEU A 181 -19.86 -14.49 -8.15
N TYR A 182 -19.28 -15.15 -7.14
CA TYR A 182 -18.14 -14.66 -6.38
C TYR A 182 -16.83 -15.39 -6.72
N ASP A 183 -16.88 -16.31 -7.66
CA ASP A 183 -15.70 -16.93 -8.30
C ASP A 183 -15.45 -16.24 -9.66
N TRP A 184 -14.71 -15.12 -9.60
CA TRP A 184 -14.58 -14.24 -10.76
C TRP A 184 -13.72 -14.82 -11.88
N ASN A 185 -12.80 -15.73 -11.55
CA ASN A 185 -11.85 -16.34 -12.48
C ASN A 185 -12.13 -17.79 -12.81
N GLY A 186 -13.15 -18.40 -12.19
CA GLY A 186 -13.57 -19.77 -12.45
C GLY A 186 -12.62 -20.83 -11.92
N ASP A 187 -11.84 -20.52 -10.90
CA ASP A 187 -10.85 -21.44 -10.32
C ASP A 187 -11.41 -22.37 -9.22
N GLY A 188 -12.69 -22.22 -8.89
CA GLY A 188 -13.37 -23.00 -7.86
C GLY A 188 -13.23 -22.41 -6.46
N PHE A 189 -12.71 -21.18 -6.34
CA PHE A 189 -12.65 -20.45 -5.09
C PHE A 189 -13.48 -19.16 -5.15
N VAL A 190 -14.13 -18.84 -4.05
CA VAL A 190 -14.66 -17.49 -3.82
C VAL A 190 -13.46 -16.53 -3.74
N ASN A 191 -13.42 -15.52 -4.60
CA ASN A 191 -12.27 -14.60 -4.68
C ASN A 191 -11.97 -13.95 -3.34
N GLN A 192 -13.02 -13.52 -2.61
CA GLN A 192 -12.91 -12.94 -1.27
C GLN A 192 -14.23 -13.05 -0.52
N LEU A 193 -14.22 -13.38 0.76
CA LEU A 193 -15.33 -13.17 1.66
C LEU A 193 -15.09 -11.91 2.48
N LEU A 194 -15.93 -10.89 2.29
CA LEU A 194 -15.81 -9.65 3.05
C LEU A 194 -16.76 -9.68 4.25
N ILE A 195 -16.21 -9.49 5.45
CA ILE A 195 -16.97 -9.49 6.71
C ILE A 195 -16.80 -8.13 7.38
N ILE A 196 -17.92 -7.45 7.60
CA ILE A 196 -17.98 -6.31 8.52
C ILE A 196 -18.54 -6.85 9.84
N TYR A 197 -17.77 -6.74 10.90
CA TYR A 197 -18.21 -7.18 12.21
C TYR A 197 -18.68 -6.00 13.08
N ALA A 198 -19.72 -6.23 13.88
CA ALA A 198 -20.37 -5.22 14.71
C ALA A 198 -19.42 -4.67 15.77
N GLY A 199 -19.46 -3.35 15.96
CA GLY A 199 -18.70 -2.65 16.99
C GLY A 199 -17.28 -2.30 16.57
N LYS A 200 -16.38 -2.21 17.56
CA LYS A 200 -15.01 -1.69 17.41
C LYS A 200 -14.00 -2.80 17.19
N GLY A 201 -12.95 -2.51 16.42
CA GLY A 201 -11.80 -3.38 16.28
C GLY A 201 -10.66 -3.06 17.25
N SER A 202 -9.73 -3.99 17.44
CA SER A 202 -8.57 -3.82 18.32
C SER A 202 -7.59 -2.76 17.84
N GLY A 203 -7.58 -2.44 16.54
CA GLY A 203 -6.70 -1.44 15.92
C GLY A 203 -6.92 -0.02 16.42
N TYR A 204 -8.07 0.30 16.97
CA TYR A 204 -8.40 1.63 17.47
C TYR A 204 -8.30 1.76 19.00
N GLY A 205 -7.64 0.83 19.68
CA GLY A 205 -7.42 0.88 21.13
C GLY A 205 -8.72 0.93 21.95
N GLY A 206 -9.82 0.50 21.37
CA GLY A 206 -11.15 0.92 21.74
C GLY A 206 -11.85 0.12 22.82
N PHE A 207 -11.23 -0.82 23.50
CA PHE A 207 -11.92 -1.59 24.54
C PHE A 207 -11.08 -1.71 25.80
N GLY A 208 -10.95 -0.62 26.56
CA GLY A 208 -10.39 -0.69 27.91
C GLY A 208 -9.07 -1.46 28.04
N GLY A 209 -8.28 -1.54 26.94
CA GLY A 209 -7.08 -2.36 26.89
C GLY A 209 -7.32 -3.84 26.59
N GLY A 210 -8.54 -4.24 26.16
CA GLY A 210 -8.87 -5.62 25.85
C GLY A 210 -8.35 -6.05 24.47
N TYR A 211 -7.60 -7.14 24.45
CA TYR A 211 -7.18 -7.84 23.23
C TYR A 211 -8.26 -8.82 22.73
N ASP A 212 -9.50 -8.66 23.20
CA ASP A 212 -10.65 -9.51 22.88
C ASP A 212 -11.39 -9.11 21.61
N ALA A 213 -10.93 -8.06 20.92
CA ALA A 213 -11.47 -7.61 19.66
C ALA A 213 -10.62 -8.10 18.48
N ILE A 214 -11.24 -8.22 17.30
CA ILE A 214 -10.57 -8.59 16.07
C ILE A 214 -9.82 -7.38 15.52
N TRP A 215 -8.60 -7.59 15.01
CA TRP A 215 -7.89 -6.60 14.24
C TRP A 215 -8.40 -6.61 12.78
N PRO A 216 -8.63 -5.46 12.12
CA PRO A 216 -8.93 -5.43 10.70
C PRO A 216 -7.80 -6.05 9.89
N HIS A 217 -8.15 -7.01 9.04
CA HIS A 217 -7.15 -7.70 8.23
C HIS A 217 -7.76 -8.44 7.06
N GLN A 218 -6.94 -8.74 6.07
CA GLN A 218 -7.18 -9.76 5.06
C GLN A 218 -6.28 -10.96 5.35
N PHE A 219 -6.84 -12.17 5.27
CA PHE A 219 -6.06 -13.40 5.43
C PHE A 219 -6.74 -14.60 4.75
N TRP A 220 -6.18 -15.79 4.95
CA TRP A 220 -6.70 -17.06 4.43
C TRP A 220 -7.01 -18.04 5.54
N MET A 221 -8.05 -18.83 5.34
CA MET A 221 -8.35 -19.95 6.25
C MET A 221 -7.18 -20.90 6.35
N THR A 222 -6.60 -21.29 5.21
CA THR A 222 -5.44 -22.20 5.14
C THR A 222 -4.15 -21.62 5.76
N GLY A 223 -4.10 -20.32 6.00
CA GLY A 223 -3.02 -19.65 6.72
C GLY A 223 -3.07 -19.82 8.23
N HIS A 224 -4.26 -20.13 8.77
CA HIS A 224 -4.45 -20.32 10.21
C HIS A 224 -4.01 -21.70 10.69
N THR A 225 -3.74 -21.72 11.99
CA THR A 225 -3.61 -22.96 12.77
C THR A 225 -4.70 -22.92 13.84
N ASP A 226 -5.51 -23.93 13.93
CA ASP A 226 -6.57 -24.04 14.92
C ASP A 226 -5.95 -24.09 16.32
N GLN A 227 -6.46 -23.27 17.23
CA GLN A 227 -5.85 -23.09 18.56
C GLN A 227 -6.16 -24.24 19.53
N GLU A 228 -7.20 -25.02 19.24
CA GLU A 228 -7.59 -26.16 20.07
C GLU A 228 -6.93 -27.47 19.60
N THR A 229 -6.93 -27.69 18.29
CA THR A 229 -6.40 -28.94 17.68
C THR A 229 -4.93 -28.84 17.29
N HIS A 230 -4.39 -27.63 17.14
CA HIS A 230 -3.05 -27.34 16.62
C HIS A 230 -2.83 -27.81 15.18
N GLU A 231 -3.90 -28.06 14.44
CA GLU A 231 -3.85 -28.45 13.03
C GLU A 231 -4.04 -27.22 12.13
N LYS A 232 -3.54 -27.33 10.91
CA LYS A 232 -3.80 -26.30 9.88
C LYS A 232 -5.27 -26.28 9.51
N CYS A 233 -5.85 -25.09 9.47
CA CYS A 233 -7.20 -24.90 8.98
C CYS A 233 -7.27 -25.18 7.48
N SER A 234 -8.42 -25.67 7.03
CA SER A 234 -8.72 -25.89 5.62
C SER A 234 -9.63 -24.80 5.08
N ALA A 235 -9.60 -24.59 3.77
CA ALA A 235 -10.61 -23.80 3.09
C ALA A 235 -12.02 -24.39 3.31
N LEU A 236 -13.04 -23.52 3.41
CA LEU A 236 -14.39 -23.92 3.77
C LEU A 236 -15.21 -24.19 2.51
N SER A 237 -15.75 -25.40 2.36
CA SER A 237 -16.57 -25.77 1.20
C SER A 237 -17.95 -25.09 1.27
N VAL A 238 -18.42 -24.55 0.17
CA VAL A 238 -19.79 -24.05 -0.04
C VAL A 238 -20.35 -24.66 -1.32
N THR A 239 -21.67 -24.78 -1.42
CA THR A 239 -22.32 -25.33 -2.61
C THR A 239 -23.08 -24.23 -3.33
N GLY A 240 -22.76 -24.01 -4.59
CA GLY A 240 -23.48 -23.09 -5.45
C GLY A 240 -24.87 -23.62 -5.85
N THR A 241 -25.71 -22.75 -6.38
CA THR A 241 -27.05 -23.13 -6.88
C THR A 241 -27.01 -24.11 -8.05
N ASP A 242 -25.87 -24.15 -8.76
CA ASP A 242 -25.59 -25.13 -9.83
C ASP A 242 -25.12 -26.50 -9.30
N GLY A 243 -25.04 -26.66 -7.98
CA GLY A 243 -24.61 -27.87 -7.30
C GLY A 243 -23.09 -28.07 -7.26
N LYS A 244 -22.29 -27.12 -7.77
CA LYS A 244 -20.83 -27.21 -7.69
C LYS A 244 -20.33 -26.80 -6.31
N THR A 245 -19.28 -27.47 -5.87
CA THR A 245 -18.56 -27.09 -4.66
C THR A 245 -17.52 -26.03 -4.97
N LEU A 246 -17.58 -24.94 -4.23
CA LEU A 246 -16.60 -23.86 -4.22
C LEU A 246 -15.92 -23.81 -2.84
N LEU A 247 -14.78 -23.19 -2.77
CA LEU A 247 -14.01 -23.05 -1.54
C LEU A 247 -13.90 -21.59 -1.12
N VAL A 248 -14.20 -21.29 0.14
CA VAL A 248 -13.93 -20.02 0.79
C VAL A 248 -12.63 -20.16 1.56
N ASP A 249 -11.61 -19.43 1.15
CA ASP A 249 -10.31 -19.41 1.81
C ASP A 249 -9.89 -17.97 2.12
N SER A 250 -9.82 -17.10 1.12
CA SER A 250 -9.53 -15.69 1.30
C SER A 250 -10.70 -14.95 1.96
N TYR A 251 -10.40 -14.17 2.97
CA TYR A 251 -11.40 -13.34 3.65
C TYR A 251 -10.79 -12.01 4.08
N CYS A 252 -11.64 -11.01 4.23
CA CYS A 252 -11.34 -9.72 4.82
C CYS A 252 -12.30 -9.49 5.98
N ALA A 253 -11.80 -9.13 7.15
CA ALA A 253 -12.60 -8.82 8.32
C ALA A 253 -12.30 -7.40 8.80
N VAL A 254 -13.33 -6.53 8.85
CA VAL A 254 -13.20 -5.12 9.19
C VAL A 254 -14.28 -4.71 10.19
N GLN A 255 -13.97 -3.84 11.14
CA GLN A 255 -14.93 -3.38 12.15
C GLN A 255 -15.92 -2.36 11.60
N GLU A 256 -17.09 -2.31 12.24
CA GLU A 256 -18.11 -1.28 12.00
C GLU A 256 -17.66 0.10 12.48
N LEU A 257 -17.08 0.20 13.69
CA LEU A 257 -16.87 1.45 14.40
C LEU A 257 -15.41 1.74 14.71
N LYS A 258 -15.08 3.03 14.77
CA LYS A 258 -13.88 3.56 15.42
C LYS A 258 -14.07 3.70 16.94
N SER A 259 -12.99 4.11 17.63
CA SER A 259 -12.98 4.34 19.08
C SER A 259 -13.99 5.39 19.54
N ASP A 260 -14.32 6.36 18.71
CA ASP A 260 -15.26 7.45 18.98
C ASP A 260 -16.73 7.12 18.63
N ASP A 261 -17.04 5.85 18.37
CA ASP A 261 -18.36 5.36 17.98
C ASP A 261 -18.89 5.92 16.64
N THR A 262 -18.01 6.50 15.83
CA THR A 262 -18.34 6.84 14.44
C THR A 262 -18.07 5.64 13.51
N TYR A 263 -18.71 5.63 12.33
CA TYR A 263 -18.34 4.65 11.31
C TYR A 263 -16.83 4.74 11.06
N GLY A 264 -16.21 3.57 11.07
CA GLY A 264 -14.80 3.59 10.97
C GLY A 264 -14.31 2.63 9.98
N ALA A 265 -13.42 2.77 9.25
CA ALA A 265 -12.79 1.78 8.43
C ALA A 265 -13.10 1.85 6.94
N PHE A 266 -13.74 2.90 6.42
CA PHE A 266 -13.92 2.99 4.97
C PHE A 266 -12.57 2.86 4.24
N GLY A 267 -11.57 3.67 4.62
CA GLY A 267 -10.22 3.57 4.06
C GLY A 267 -9.54 2.23 4.38
N THR A 268 -9.69 1.75 5.63
CA THR A 268 -9.17 0.43 6.02
C THR A 268 -9.84 -0.68 5.23
N LEU A 269 -11.16 -0.62 5.04
CA LEU A 269 -11.89 -1.57 4.21
C LEU A 269 -11.36 -1.60 2.77
N CYS A 270 -11.16 -0.43 2.16
CA CYS A 270 -10.61 -0.34 0.81
C CYS A 270 -9.16 -0.88 0.75
N HIS A 271 -8.35 -0.64 1.78
CA HIS A 271 -7.00 -1.17 1.91
C HIS A 271 -7.01 -2.71 2.02
N GLU A 272 -7.74 -3.26 2.99
CA GLU A 272 -7.81 -4.71 3.19
C GLU A 272 -8.40 -5.44 1.98
N PHE A 273 -9.41 -4.84 1.36
CA PHE A 273 -9.98 -5.41 0.14
C PHE A 273 -9.00 -5.33 -1.05
N SER A 274 -8.13 -4.31 -1.11
CA SER A 274 -7.12 -4.19 -2.16
C SER A 274 -6.08 -5.31 -2.12
N HIS A 275 -5.87 -5.94 -0.97
CA HIS A 275 -5.06 -7.14 -0.87
C HIS A 275 -5.61 -8.30 -1.72
N CYS A 276 -6.92 -8.41 -1.94
CA CYS A 276 -7.47 -9.45 -2.80
C CYS A 276 -7.08 -9.28 -4.28
N PHE A 277 -6.73 -8.05 -4.70
CA PHE A 277 -6.14 -7.79 -6.01
C PHE A 277 -4.67 -8.17 -6.09
N GLY A 278 -4.10 -8.49 -4.95
CA GLY A 278 -2.73 -8.95 -4.82
C GLY A 278 -1.73 -7.83 -4.57
N PHE A 279 -2.16 -6.70 -4.06
CA PHE A 279 -1.24 -5.67 -3.59
C PHE A 279 -0.68 -6.04 -2.22
N PRO A 280 0.63 -5.92 -2.02
CA PRO A 280 1.25 -6.04 -0.71
C PRO A 280 1.18 -4.73 0.07
N ASP A 281 1.44 -4.79 1.37
CA ASP A 281 1.76 -3.60 2.13
C ASP A 281 3.07 -2.96 1.66
N PHE A 282 3.05 -1.64 1.48
CA PHE A 282 4.27 -0.89 1.18
C PHE A 282 4.91 -0.28 2.42
N TYR A 283 4.24 -0.31 3.58
CA TYR A 283 4.89 -0.08 4.87
C TYR A 283 5.49 -1.39 5.43
N TYR A 284 6.42 -1.26 6.38
CA TYR A 284 6.91 -2.41 7.14
C TYR A 284 7.09 -2.07 8.62
N GLY A 285 6.43 -2.84 9.47
CA GLY A 285 6.38 -2.61 10.91
C GLY A 285 5.81 -1.22 11.22
N SER A 286 6.65 -0.34 11.75
CA SER A 286 6.26 1.04 12.06
C SER A 286 6.72 2.07 11.03
N THR A 287 7.32 1.64 9.93
CA THR A 287 7.93 2.53 8.94
C THR A 287 7.05 2.63 7.71
N ASN A 288 6.66 3.84 7.36
CA ASN A 288 6.00 4.18 6.12
C ASN A 288 7.05 4.62 5.09
N TYR A 289 6.90 4.23 3.84
CA TYR A 289 7.83 4.52 2.75
C TYR A 289 7.23 5.44 1.70
N VAL A 290 5.95 5.28 1.41
CA VAL A 290 5.17 6.16 0.53
C VAL A 290 4.08 6.90 1.29
N GLY A 291 3.73 6.41 2.48
CA GLY A 291 2.90 7.08 3.45
C GLY A 291 1.49 7.41 2.95
N ALA A 292 1.07 8.65 3.22
CA ALA A 292 -0.27 9.13 2.86
C ALA A 292 -0.49 9.31 1.34
N TRP A 293 0.48 8.97 0.50
CA TRP A 293 0.36 9.00 -0.96
C TRP A 293 -0.21 7.71 -1.55
N ASP A 294 -0.29 6.63 -0.78
CA ASP A 294 -0.64 5.31 -1.26
C ASP A 294 -1.53 4.56 -0.26
N ILE A 295 -2.58 3.89 -0.78
CA ILE A 295 -3.52 3.17 0.08
C ILE A 295 -2.88 1.92 0.71
N MET A 296 -1.92 1.30 0.05
CA MET A 296 -1.21 0.13 0.60
C MET A 296 -0.08 0.52 1.56
N ASP A 297 0.06 1.82 1.89
CA ASP A 297 0.91 2.30 2.99
C ASP A 297 0.05 2.93 4.10
N SER A 298 -0.25 4.22 4.07
CA SER A 298 -1.01 4.84 5.16
C SER A 298 -2.09 5.84 4.71
N SER A 299 -2.37 5.95 3.42
CA SER A 299 -3.39 6.87 2.95
C SER A 299 -4.81 6.44 3.31
N TYR A 300 -5.01 5.18 3.73
CA TYR A 300 -6.29 4.75 4.28
C TYR A 300 -6.70 5.47 5.56
N TYR A 301 -5.79 6.23 6.19
CA TYR A 301 -6.10 7.16 7.28
C TYR A 301 -6.39 8.59 6.81
N ASN A 302 -6.22 8.91 5.54
CA ASN A 302 -6.46 10.25 5.03
C ASN A 302 -7.91 10.68 5.31
N ASN A 303 -8.06 11.96 5.63
CA ASN A 303 -9.35 12.54 5.99
C ASN A 303 -10.10 11.70 7.04
N ASN A 304 -9.39 11.32 8.10
CA ASN A 304 -9.92 10.50 9.20
C ASN A 304 -10.46 9.12 8.75
N GLY A 305 -9.89 8.58 7.64
CA GLY A 305 -10.23 7.27 7.10
C GLY A 305 -11.41 7.26 6.11
N PHE A 306 -11.88 8.42 5.64
CA PHE A 306 -13.01 8.51 4.72
C PHE A 306 -12.65 8.93 3.30
N CYS A 307 -11.38 9.30 3.06
CA CYS A 307 -10.90 9.67 1.74
C CYS A 307 -9.51 9.04 1.50
N PRO A 308 -9.43 7.70 1.36
CA PRO A 308 -8.18 7.05 0.98
C PRO A 308 -7.72 7.56 -0.38
N SER A 309 -6.40 7.59 -0.63
CA SER A 309 -5.89 8.05 -1.91
C SER A 309 -6.32 7.14 -3.06
N ASP A 310 -6.26 7.69 -4.25
CA ASP A 310 -6.28 6.91 -5.48
C ASP A 310 -5.10 5.93 -5.53
N TYR A 311 -5.25 4.82 -6.28
CA TYR A 311 -4.15 3.94 -6.62
C TYR A 311 -3.10 4.67 -7.44
N SER A 312 -1.84 4.33 -7.23
CA SER A 312 -0.74 4.78 -8.06
C SER A 312 -0.85 4.27 -9.51
N ALA A 313 -0.12 4.88 -10.41
CA ALA A 313 -0.03 4.40 -11.79
C ALA A 313 0.52 2.96 -11.87
N HIS A 314 1.41 2.58 -10.94
CA HIS A 314 1.96 1.23 -10.85
C HIS A 314 0.88 0.20 -10.50
N GLU A 315 0.08 0.45 -9.47
CA GLU A 315 -1.01 -0.42 -9.06
C GLU A 315 -2.05 -0.56 -10.18
N ARG A 316 -2.48 0.56 -10.76
CA ARG A 316 -3.41 0.57 -11.91
C ARG A 316 -2.85 -0.18 -13.13
N TRP A 317 -1.55 -0.09 -13.36
CA TRP A 317 -0.87 -0.86 -14.41
C TRP A 317 -0.86 -2.36 -14.10
N LEU A 318 -0.58 -2.76 -12.86
CA LEU A 318 -0.63 -4.15 -12.42
C LEU A 318 -2.04 -4.76 -12.59
N MET A 319 -3.09 -3.95 -12.44
CA MET A 319 -4.48 -4.38 -12.68
C MET A 319 -4.88 -4.37 -14.15
N GLY A 320 -4.07 -3.81 -15.03
CA GLY A 320 -4.38 -3.62 -16.44
C GLY A 320 -5.33 -2.45 -16.71
N TRP A 321 -5.65 -1.65 -15.71
CA TRP A 321 -6.54 -0.49 -15.87
C TRP A 321 -5.86 0.70 -16.53
N LEU A 322 -4.53 0.77 -16.46
CA LEU A 322 -3.69 1.78 -17.05
C LEU A 322 -2.52 1.14 -17.80
N THR A 323 -2.07 1.76 -18.89
CA THR A 323 -0.83 1.39 -19.56
C THR A 323 0.08 2.63 -19.61
N PRO A 324 1.16 2.66 -18.83
CA PRO A 324 2.06 3.81 -18.84
C PRO A 324 2.80 3.91 -20.18
N THR A 325 3.05 5.13 -20.61
CA THR A 325 3.89 5.37 -21.80
C THR A 325 5.36 5.23 -21.41
N GLU A 326 6.06 4.27 -22.01
CA GLU A 326 7.50 4.11 -21.79
C GLU A 326 8.29 5.16 -22.55
N LEU A 327 9.05 5.99 -21.84
CA LEU A 327 9.92 7.01 -22.41
C LEU A 327 11.26 6.39 -22.83
N LYS A 328 11.58 6.46 -24.12
CA LYS A 328 12.81 5.89 -24.72
C LYS A 328 13.71 6.93 -25.36
N GLY A 329 13.16 7.82 -26.14
CA GLY A 329 13.86 8.91 -26.80
C GLY A 329 13.60 10.25 -26.12
N THR A 330 14.41 11.26 -26.43
CA THR A 330 14.20 12.62 -25.94
C THR A 330 12.80 13.11 -26.27
N THR A 331 12.08 13.56 -25.28
CA THR A 331 10.66 13.89 -25.37
C THR A 331 10.34 15.04 -24.42
N THR A 332 9.53 15.98 -24.85
CA THR A 332 8.86 16.94 -23.97
C THR A 332 7.44 16.45 -23.73
N VAL A 333 7.05 16.40 -22.47
CA VAL A 333 5.69 16.10 -22.06
C VAL A 333 5.04 17.40 -21.62
N ASP A 334 3.95 17.74 -22.28
CA ASP A 334 3.16 18.94 -21.99
C ASP A 334 1.74 18.53 -21.56
N ASN A 335 1.15 19.32 -20.67
CA ASN A 335 -0.25 19.19 -20.24
C ASN A 335 -0.61 17.78 -19.72
N MET A 336 0.28 17.14 -18.98
CA MET A 336 0.01 15.85 -18.34
C MET A 336 -1.10 16.05 -17.27
N PRO A 337 -2.29 15.44 -17.45
CA PRO A 337 -3.40 15.62 -16.53
C PRO A 337 -3.16 14.93 -15.20
N ASN A 338 -4.00 15.22 -14.21
CA ASN A 338 -4.07 14.44 -12.98
C ASN A 338 -4.32 12.96 -13.30
N LEU A 339 -3.60 12.07 -12.64
CA LEU A 339 -3.68 10.63 -12.85
C LEU A 339 -5.12 10.10 -12.77
N SER A 340 -5.90 10.56 -11.80
CA SER A 340 -7.28 10.13 -11.60
C SER A 340 -8.24 10.53 -12.73
N GLU A 341 -7.92 11.58 -13.49
CA GLU A 341 -8.82 12.10 -14.53
C GLU A 341 -8.73 11.31 -15.85
N GLN A 342 -7.53 10.93 -16.27
CA GLN A 342 -7.32 10.36 -17.61
C GLN A 342 -6.39 9.15 -17.67
N GLY A 343 -5.80 8.73 -16.56
CA GLY A 343 -4.90 7.57 -16.54
C GLY A 343 -3.61 7.75 -17.34
N VAL A 344 -3.05 8.96 -17.34
CA VAL A 344 -1.79 9.25 -18.01
C VAL A 344 -0.63 9.12 -17.04
N ALA A 345 0.31 8.25 -17.36
CA ALA A 345 1.56 8.06 -16.62
C ALA A 345 2.70 7.68 -17.55
N TYR A 346 3.93 7.90 -17.09
CA TYR A 346 5.13 7.60 -17.87
C TYR A 346 6.05 6.66 -17.11
N MET A 347 6.72 5.79 -17.84
CA MET A 347 7.68 4.82 -17.29
C MET A 347 9.07 5.05 -17.88
N ILE A 348 10.09 5.00 -17.03
CA ILE A 348 11.50 5.09 -17.42
C ILE A 348 12.21 3.85 -16.89
N ARG A 349 12.54 2.89 -17.77
CA ARG A 349 13.20 1.65 -17.37
C ARG A 349 14.68 1.81 -17.18
N SER A 350 15.22 1.10 -16.19
CA SER A 350 16.66 0.84 -16.07
C SER A 350 17.15 0.01 -17.26
N GLU A 351 18.38 0.25 -17.71
CA GLU A 351 19.00 -0.56 -18.74
C GLU A 351 19.62 -1.84 -18.18
N GLY A 352 20.02 -1.81 -16.91
CA GLY A 352 20.60 -2.95 -16.20
C GLY A 352 19.57 -4.01 -15.80
N ASN A 353 18.36 -3.57 -15.45
CA ASN A 353 17.27 -4.45 -15.03
C ASN A 353 15.91 -3.88 -15.46
N SER A 354 15.23 -4.55 -16.38
CA SER A 354 13.93 -4.09 -16.89
C SER A 354 12.81 -4.09 -15.86
N ASN A 355 12.98 -4.78 -14.73
CA ASN A 355 12.04 -4.76 -13.61
C ASN A 355 12.30 -3.59 -12.64
N GLU A 356 13.40 -2.86 -12.83
CA GLU A 356 13.66 -1.61 -12.11
C GLU A 356 13.34 -0.43 -13.02
N TYR A 357 12.48 0.47 -12.55
CA TYR A 357 12.01 1.61 -13.33
C TYR A 357 11.53 2.74 -12.43
N TYR A 358 11.48 3.94 -13.02
CA TYR A 358 10.75 5.05 -12.47
C TYR A 358 9.36 5.12 -13.10
N MET A 359 8.33 5.37 -12.27
CA MET A 359 6.98 5.69 -12.71
C MET A 359 6.71 7.16 -12.37
N VAL A 360 6.33 7.92 -13.39
CA VAL A 360 6.06 9.36 -13.28
C VAL A 360 4.56 9.60 -13.43
N GLU A 361 3.97 10.23 -12.44
CA GLU A 361 2.53 10.52 -12.41
C GLU A 361 2.27 11.92 -11.84
N ASN A 362 1.17 12.53 -12.25
CA ASN A 362 0.71 13.81 -11.74
C ASN A 362 -0.43 13.56 -10.75
N ARG A 363 -0.28 14.01 -9.52
CA ARG A 363 -1.28 13.88 -8.45
C ARG A 363 -1.73 15.25 -7.97
N GLN A 364 -3.04 15.44 -7.87
CA GLN A 364 -3.65 16.67 -7.41
C GLN A 364 -4.62 16.37 -6.28
N GLN A 365 -4.72 17.26 -5.29
CA GLN A 365 -5.66 17.12 -4.17
C GLN A 365 -7.12 17.31 -4.64
N LYS A 366 -7.62 16.35 -5.39
CA LYS A 366 -8.99 16.31 -5.97
C LYS A 366 -9.57 14.90 -5.86
N GLY A 367 -10.90 14.79 -5.78
CA GLY A 367 -11.58 13.49 -5.70
C GLY A 367 -11.09 12.67 -4.52
N TRP A 368 -10.75 11.40 -4.74
CA TRP A 368 -10.18 10.55 -3.70
C TRP A 368 -8.79 11.00 -3.22
N ASP A 369 -8.08 11.75 -4.04
CA ASP A 369 -6.80 12.36 -3.69
C ASP A 369 -6.91 13.66 -2.89
N ALA A 370 -8.13 14.11 -2.53
CA ALA A 370 -8.31 15.34 -1.75
C ALA A 370 -7.61 15.31 -0.39
N GLY A 371 -7.40 14.12 0.17
CA GLY A 371 -6.68 13.89 1.44
C GLY A 371 -5.16 13.77 1.33
N LEU A 372 -4.58 13.87 0.14
CA LEU A 372 -3.14 13.77 -0.07
C LEU A 372 -2.36 14.84 0.71
N PRO A 373 -1.11 14.59 1.09
CA PRO A 373 -0.29 15.57 1.80
C PRO A 373 0.09 16.79 0.94
N GLY A 374 0.05 16.65 -0.40
CA GLY A 374 0.41 17.71 -1.36
C GLY A 374 -0.11 17.42 -2.77
N SER A 375 0.34 18.25 -3.72
CA SER A 375 0.04 18.10 -5.16
C SER A 375 1.30 18.27 -5.99
N GLY A 376 1.39 17.59 -7.14
CA GLY A 376 2.49 17.73 -8.09
C GLY A 376 2.85 16.43 -8.79
N ILE A 377 4.02 16.42 -9.40
CA ILE A 377 4.57 15.25 -10.09
C ILE A 377 5.22 14.34 -9.05
N LEU A 378 4.76 13.10 -8.94
CA LEU A 378 5.43 12.06 -8.19
C LEU A 378 6.30 11.22 -9.11
N ILE A 379 7.46 10.84 -8.62
CA ILE A 379 8.37 9.90 -9.27
C ILE A 379 8.59 8.73 -8.31
N PHE A 380 7.97 7.60 -8.62
CA PHE A 380 8.20 6.37 -7.87
C PHE A 380 9.44 5.66 -8.42
N HIS A 381 10.28 5.18 -7.53
CA HIS A 381 11.34 4.22 -7.84
C HIS A 381 10.86 2.83 -7.46
N ILE A 382 10.72 1.99 -8.46
CA ILE A 382 10.18 0.64 -8.33
C ILE A 382 11.24 -0.35 -8.80
N ASP A 383 11.60 -1.29 -7.94
CA ASP A 383 12.43 -2.44 -8.25
C ASP A 383 11.56 -3.70 -8.04
N TYR A 384 10.75 -3.99 -9.07
CA TYR A 384 9.70 -4.99 -9.01
C TYR A 384 10.27 -6.40 -8.92
N ASP A 385 10.04 -7.04 -7.79
CA ASP A 385 10.31 -8.47 -7.59
C ASP A 385 9.00 -9.22 -7.36
N PRO A 386 8.54 -10.02 -8.33
CA PRO A 386 7.29 -10.78 -8.20
C PRO A 386 7.23 -11.65 -6.95
N ALA A 387 8.37 -12.19 -6.51
CA ALA A 387 8.41 -13.04 -5.32
C ALA A 387 8.14 -12.25 -4.04
N LEU A 388 8.64 -11.01 -3.94
CA LEU A 388 8.36 -10.13 -2.82
C LEU A 388 6.91 -9.64 -2.83
N TRP A 389 6.34 -9.35 -4.01
CA TRP A 389 4.94 -8.90 -4.14
C TRP A 389 3.93 -9.97 -3.73
N VAL A 390 4.31 -11.24 -3.75
CA VAL A 390 3.44 -12.37 -3.36
C VAL A 390 3.83 -12.99 -2.02
N SER A 391 4.88 -12.50 -1.36
CA SER A 391 5.35 -13.05 -0.09
C SER A 391 4.40 -12.66 1.05
N ILE A 392 4.05 -13.61 1.89
CA ILE A 392 3.28 -13.37 3.13
C ILE A 392 4.19 -13.03 4.32
N THR A 393 5.49 -13.23 4.18
CA THR A 393 6.48 -13.02 5.24
C THR A 393 7.38 -11.83 5.00
N ASP A 394 7.48 -11.40 3.74
CA ASP A 394 8.38 -10.35 3.31
C ASP A 394 7.61 -9.29 2.52
N ALA A 395 7.53 -8.08 3.08
CA ALA A 395 7.01 -6.92 2.35
C ALA A 395 8.06 -6.38 1.38
N PRO A 396 7.67 -5.74 0.25
CA PRO A 396 8.62 -5.17 -0.71
C PRO A 396 9.64 -4.22 -0.08
N ASN A 397 9.27 -3.53 0.98
CA ASN A 397 10.12 -2.56 1.67
C ASN A 397 10.68 -3.05 3.01
N LYS A 398 10.64 -4.36 3.29
CA LYS A 398 11.13 -4.94 4.56
C LYS A 398 12.63 -4.82 4.74
N SER A 399 13.39 -4.93 3.68
CA SER A 399 14.86 -4.87 3.73
C SER A 399 15.38 -3.44 3.68
N SER A 400 16.69 -3.26 3.83
CA SER A 400 17.35 -1.98 3.60
C SER A 400 17.28 -1.51 2.14
N ARG A 401 17.03 -2.42 1.20
CA ARG A 401 16.68 -2.13 -0.18
C ARG A 401 15.16 -2.01 -0.26
N GLN A 402 14.68 -0.79 -0.47
CA GLN A 402 13.26 -0.54 -0.67
C GLN A 402 12.91 -0.76 -2.13
N HIS A 403 11.88 -1.56 -2.37
CA HIS A 403 11.46 -1.94 -3.71
C HIS A 403 10.34 -1.05 -4.27
N TYR A 404 9.74 -0.20 -3.44
CA TYR A 404 8.67 0.71 -3.83
C TYR A 404 8.71 1.97 -2.97
N VAL A 405 9.22 3.06 -3.52
CA VAL A 405 9.36 4.34 -2.81
C VAL A 405 9.09 5.53 -3.74
N ILE A 406 8.74 6.66 -3.16
CA ILE A 406 8.72 7.95 -3.87
C ILE A 406 10.10 8.60 -3.74
N ILE A 407 10.65 9.10 -4.84
CA ILE A 407 11.87 9.92 -4.83
C ILE A 407 11.47 11.34 -4.40
N PRO A 408 11.82 11.78 -3.17
CA PRO A 408 11.25 12.99 -2.59
C PRO A 408 11.93 14.26 -3.14
N ALA A 409 11.14 15.19 -3.71
CA ALA A 409 11.69 16.44 -4.25
C ALA A 409 12.46 17.27 -3.22
N ASN A 410 12.10 17.17 -1.93
CA ASN A 410 12.81 17.82 -0.82
C ASN A 410 14.04 17.04 -0.31
N ASN A 411 14.36 15.90 -0.91
CA ASN A 411 15.44 14.99 -0.51
C ASN A 411 15.38 14.54 0.97
N ILE A 412 14.20 14.47 1.57
CA ILE A 412 13.97 13.96 2.93
C ILE A 412 13.21 12.65 2.82
N TRP A 413 13.92 11.53 3.01
CA TRP A 413 13.43 10.18 2.74
C TRP A 413 12.60 9.56 3.87
N ASN A 414 12.75 10.05 5.10
CA ASN A 414 11.93 9.56 6.20
C ASN A 414 10.52 10.13 6.12
N TYR A 415 9.53 9.26 6.11
CA TYR A 415 8.14 9.67 6.11
C TYR A 415 7.77 10.36 7.43
N THR A 416 7.24 11.57 7.29
CA THR A 416 6.33 12.23 8.23
C THR A 416 5.30 12.97 7.39
N LYS A 417 4.12 13.22 7.92
CA LYS A 417 3.08 13.93 7.15
C LYS A 417 3.58 15.30 6.63
N SER A 418 4.39 16.01 7.42
CA SER A 418 4.97 17.30 7.01
C SER A 418 6.05 17.17 5.93
N ASN A 419 6.88 16.13 5.97
CA ASN A 419 7.89 15.90 4.94
C ASN A 419 7.24 15.47 3.63
N ALA A 420 6.27 14.56 3.71
CA ALA A 420 5.57 14.02 2.55
C ALA A 420 4.82 15.09 1.75
N ALA A 421 4.37 16.17 2.38
CA ALA A 421 3.76 17.30 1.69
C ALA A 421 4.69 17.95 0.63
N ASN A 422 6.00 17.75 0.76
CA ASN A 422 7.04 18.34 -0.07
C ASN A 422 7.79 17.28 -0.93
N TRP A 423 7.19 16.12 -1.13
CA TRP A 423 7.80 15.06 -1.94
C TRP A 423 7.52 15.20 -3.44
N ALA A 424 6.39 15.84 -3.79
CA ALA A 424 6.04 16.09 -5.18
C ALA A 424 6.93 17.19 -5.81
N TYR A 425 7.26 17.02 -7.09
CA TYR A 425 7.96 18.01 -7.90
C TYR A 425 6.98 18.98 -8.55
N PRO A 426 7.41 20.27 -8.77
CA PRO A 426 8.64 20.88 -8.28
C PRO A 426 8.53 21.30 -6.80
N TYR A 427 9.66 21.31 -6.10
CA TYR A 427 9.70 21.81 -4.73
C TYR A 427 10.91 22.72 -4.49
N ALA A 428 10.69 23.94 -3.95
CA ALA A 428 11.72 24.90 -3.54
C ALA A 428 12.83 25.11 -4.58
N GLY A 429 12.46 25.14 -5.87
CA GLY A 429 13.38 25.29 -7.00
C GLY A 429 13.99 23.99 -7.50
N ASN A 430 13.76 22.86 -6.81
CA ASN A 430 14.11 21.54 -7.34
C ASN A 430 13.03 21.09 -8.33
N ASN A 431 13.35 21.17 -9.62
CA ASN A 431 12.48 20.81 -10.74
C ASN A 431 13.14 19.81 -11.69
N GLN A 432 14.03 18.96 -11.17
CA GLN A 432 14.75 17.98 -11.98
C GLN A 432 15.09 16.72 -11.18
N LEU A 433 15.23 15.61 -11.88
CA LEU A 433 15.80 14.36 -11.39
C LEU A 433 16.85 13.86 -12.40
N THR A 434 18.11 14.02 -12.05
CA THR A 434 19.27 13.68 -12.89
C THR A 434 20.29 12.88 -12.09
N ASN A 435 21.34 12.39 -12.72
CA ASN A 435 22.42 11.70 -11.99
C ASN A 435 23.15 12.60 -10.98
N THR A 436 23.04 13.91 -11.11
CA THR A 436 23.76 14.90 -10.28
C THR A 436 22.85 15.83 -9.50
N SER A 437 21.53 15.70 -9.64
CA SER A 437 20.58 16.45 -8.82
C SER A 437 20.56 15.93 -7.37
N THR A 438 19.87 16.63 -6.51
CA THR A 438 19.63 16.23 -5.12
C THR A 438 18.12 16.22 -4.86
N PRO A 439 17.48 15.04 -4.76
CA PRO A 439 18.05 13.68 -4.87
C PRO A 439 18.60 13.37 -6.26
N ALA A 440 19.51 12.39 -6.35
CA ALA A 440 20.01 11.88 -7.62
C ALA A 440 19.17 10.72 -8.14
N ALA A 441 19.15 10.54 -9.47
CA ALA A 441 18.46 9.44 -10.15
C ALA A 441 19.23 8.11 -10.02
N THR A 442 19.18 7.50 -8.84
CA THR A 442 19.93 6.28 -8.49
C THR A 442 19.16 5.01 -8.80
N LEU A 443 19.89 3.92 -9.03
CA LEU A 443 19.38 2.57 -9.23
C LEU A 443 19.88 1.62 -8.15
N PHE A 444 19.21 0.50 -7.97
CA PHE A 444 19.66 -0.63 -7.15
C PHE A 444 20.43 -1.68 -7.97
N ASN A 445 20.16 -1.76 -9.26
CA ASN A 445 20.82 -2.70 -10.17
C ASN A 445 21.77 -1.93 -11.08
N ALA A 446 23.02 -2.40 -11.17
CA ALA A 446 24.01 -1.75 -12.02
C ALA A 446 23.66 -1.89 -13.50
N ASN A 447 23.89 -0.84 -14.24
CA ASN A 447 23.92 -0.88 -15.70
C ASN A 447 25.09 -1.73 -16.21
N ALA A 448 25.10 -2.06 -17.50
CA ALA A 448 26.15 -2.86 -18.11
C ALA A 448 27.56 -2.25 -17.98
N ASP A 449 27.65 -0.93 -17.82
CA ASP A 449 28.88 -0.19 -17.58
C ASP A 449 29.29 -0.10 -16.10
N GLY A 450 28.51 -0.71 -15.20
CA GLY A 450 28.72 -0.72 -13.74
C GLY A 450 28.21 0.54 -13.03
N THR A 451 27.59 1.49 -13.72
CA THR A 451 26.99 2.66 -13.07
C THR A 451 25.68 2.32 -12.37
N MET A 452 25.37 3.04 -11.30
CA MET A 452 24.13 2.88 -10.49
C MET A 452 23.23 4.11 -10.65
N PHE A 453 23.14 4.64 -11.87
CA PHE A 453 22.30 5.78 -12.19
C PHE A 453 21.36 5.49 -13.36
N MET A 454 20.18 6.12 -13.35
CA MET A 454 19.19 5.95 -14.41
C MET A 454 19.71 6.40 -15.77
N ASN A 455 20.63 7.38 -15.81
CA ASN A 455 21.21 7.97 -17.04
C ASN A 455 20.19 8.56 -18.02
N LYS A 456 19.00 8.86 -17.54
CA LYS A 456 17.85 9.36 -18.30
C LYS A 456 17.24 10.55 -17.57
N PRO A 457 17.80 11.76 -17.71
CA PRO A 457 17.37 12.94 -16.98
C PRO A 457 15.92 13.31 -17.22
N LEU A 458 15.25 13.70 -16.13
CA LEU A 458 14.03 14.48 -16.10
C LEU A 458 14.39 15.90 -15.69
N THR A 459 14.00 16.89 -16.49
CA THR A 459 14.23 18.32 -16.22
C THR A 459 12.96 19.13 -16.48
N ASP A 460 12.97 20.38 -16.06
CA ASP A 460 11.87 21.31 -16.27
C ASP A 460 10.52 20.82 -15.73
N LEU A 461 10.56 20.01 -14.66
CA LEU A 461 9.37 19.53 -13.98
C LEU A 461 8.57 20.73 -13.47
N ALA A 462 7.35 20.87 -13.96
CA ALA A 462 6.47 21.99 -13.63
C ALA A 462 5.02 21.53 -13.51
N VAL A 463 4.24 22.25 -12.72
CA VAL A 463 2.79 22.14 -12.65
C VAL A 463 2.21 23.53 -12.77
N ASP A 464 1.27 23.70 -13.69
CA ASP A 464 0.63 25.00 -13.90
C ASP A 464 -0.52 25.26 -12.91
N ALA A 465 -1.11 26.45 -13.01
CA ALA A 465 -2.20 26.87 -12.10
C ALA A 465 -3.49 26.02 -12.27
N SER A 466 -3.64 25.29 -13.36
CA SER A 466 -4.77 24.37 -13.59
C SER A 466 -4.50 22.96 -13.07
N GLY A 467 -3.26 22.68 -12.62
CA GLY A 467 -2.82 21.37 -12.14
C GLY A 467 -2.30 20.46 -13.25
N LEU A 468 -2.07 20.98 -14.45
CA LEU A 468 -1.44 20.23 -15.54
C LEU A 468 0.08 20.22 -15.35
N ALA A 469 0.67 19.04 -15.47
CA ALA A 469 2.11 18.86 -15.33
C ALA A 469 2.83 18.87 -16.67
N SER A 470 4.10 19.27 -16.67
CA SER A 470 4.99 19.20 -17.81
C SER A 470 6.42 18.87 -17.38
N PHE A 471 7.19 18.27 -18.26
CA PHE A 471 8.61 18.01 -18.05
C PHE A 471 9.34 17.69 -19.36
N SER A 472 10.66 17.84 -19.34
CA SER A 472 11.56 17.38 -20.40
C SER A 472 12.23 16.07 -20.00
N PHE A 473 12.24 15.10 -20.90
CA PHE A 473 12.93 13.82 -20.74
C PHE A 473 14.03 13.72 -21.79
N THR A 474 15.24 13.43 -21.34
CA THR A 474 16.34 13.08 -22.25
C THR A 474 16.54 11.57 -22.20
N GLY A 475 16.31 10.90 -23.31
CA GLY A 475 16.58 9.46 -23.44
C GLY A 475 18.02 9.13 -23.07
N GLY A 476 18.23 7.91 -22.55
CA GLY A 476 19.58 7.40 -22.28
C GLY A 476 20.44 7.44 -23.55
N PRO A 477 21.70 7.05 -23.50
CA PRO A 477 22.58 7.16 -24.64
C PRO A 477 21.91 6.47 -25.82
N THR A 478 21.22 7.26 -26.65
CA THR A 478 20.91 6.84 -28.01
C THR A 478 22.23 6.33 -28.54
N ALA A 479 22.26 5.10 -29.04
CA ALA A 479 23.39 4.68 -29.87
C ALA A 479 23.62 5.85 -30.83
N VAL A 480 24.66 6.65 -30.55
CA VAL A 480 24.95 7.79 -31.41
C VAL A 480 25.20 7.15 -32.76
N SER A 481 24.25 7.31 -33.66
CA SER A 481 24.56 7.08 -35.06
C SER A 481 25.60 8.12 -35.40
N LEU A 482 26.87 7.74 -35.20
CA LEU A 482 27.96 8.53 -35.74
C LEU A 482 27.64 8.79 -37.19
N PRO A 483 27.80 10.02 -37.70
CA PRO A 483 27.39 10.36 -39.04
C PRO A 483 27.88 9.27 -39.99
N SER A 484 27.01 8.81 -40.85
CA SER A 484 27.34 7.84 -41.92
C SER A 484 28.56 8.21 -42.77
N VAL A 485 29.02 9.45 -42.62
CA VAL A 485 30.22 10.04 -43.23
C VAL A 485 31.53 9.37 -42.75
N LEU A 486 31.57 8.73 -41.55
CA LEU A 486 32.80 8.15 -41.00
C LEU A 486 33.10 6.72 -41.50
N GLY A 487 32.16 6.07 -42.21
CA GLY A 487 32.32 4.68 -42.60
C GLY A 487 32.31 3.69 -41.40
N PRO A 488 32.64 2.42 -41.61
CA PRO A 488 32.69 1.42 -40.51
C PRO A 488 33.77 1.79 -39.47
N TYR A 489 33.41 1.78 -38.21
CA TYR A 489 34.31 2.07 -37.08
C TYR A 489 34.09 1.09 -35.93
N LYS A 490 35.07 1.04 -34.99
CA LYS A 490 34.98 0.34 -33.72
C LYS A 490 35.20 1.33 -32.60
N VAL A 491 34.29 1.38 -31.63
CA VAL A 491 34.51 2.14 -30.38
C VAL A 491 35.57 1.42 -29.56
N LEU A 492 36.63 2.12 -29.21
CA LEU A 492 37.72 1.64 -28.37
C LEU A 492 37.49 2.00 -26.90
N TYR A 493 37.08 3.25 -26.66
CA TYR A 493 36.80 3.77 -25.32
C TYR A 493 35.58 4.69 -25.37
N ASP A 494 34.71 4.53 -24.38
CA ASP A 494 33.63 5.46 -24.07
C ASP A 494 34.03 6.26 -22.82
N LEU A 495 34.23 7.54 -22.95
CA LEU A 495 34.72 8.45 -21.92
C LEU A 495 33.64 9.48 -21.51
N GLY A 496 32.38 9.05 -21.44
CA GLY A 496 31.26 9.94 -21.14
C GLY A 496 30.87 10.79 -22.34
N PRO A 497 31.18 12.08 -22.40
CA PRO A 497 30.83 12.95 -23.53
C PRO A 497 31.65 12.68 -24.80
N ILE A 498 32.56 11.71 -24.78
CA ILE A 498 33.54 11.49 -25.85
C ILE A 498 33.68 10.00 -26.15
N TYR A 499 33.68 9.64 -27.45
CA TYR A 499 34.16 8.35 -27.92
C TYR A 499 35.60 8.44 -28.47
N ILE A 500 36.41 7.43 -28.17
CA ILE A 500 37.62 7.13 -28.91
C ILE A 500 37.25 5.98 -29.87
N ILE A 501 37.26 6.23 -31.14
CA ILE A 501 36.89 5.25 -32.16
C ILE A 501 38.09 4.92 -33.05
N ARG A 502 38.10 3.69 -33.61
CA ARG A 502 39.02 3.29 -34.68
C ARG A 502 38.23 3.12 -35.96
N LEU A 503 38.60 3.84 -36.98
CA LEU A 503 38.05 3.69 -38.31
C LEU A 503 38.56 2.40 -39.00
N ALA A 504 37.87 1.97 -40.06
CA ALA A 504 38.27 0.79 -40.81
C ALA A 504 39.67 0.92 -41.45
N ASN A 505 40.13 2.15 -41.73
CA ASN A 505 41.49 2.44 -42.21
C ASN A 505 42.56 2.38 -41.10
N GLY A 506 42.17 2.06 -39.83
CA GLY A 506 43.07 1.98 -38.68
C GLY A 506 43.29 3.29 -37.91
N GLU A 507 42.78 4.40 -38.41
CA GLU A 507 42.89 5.72 -37.79
C GLU A 507 42.07 5.75 -36.48
N ILE A 508 42.65 6.41 -35.47
CA ILE A 508 41.96 6.58 -34.15
C ILE A 508 41.51 8.03 -34.06
N MET A 509 40.22 8.21 -33.76
CA MET A 509 39.61 9.53 -33.66
C MET A 509 38.95 9.70 -32.30
N LYS A 510 38.90 10.95 -31.84
CA LYS A 510 38.10 11.42 -30.71
C LYS A 510 36.83 12.06 -31.28
N VAL A 511 35.66 11.56 -30.90
CA VAL A 511 34.36 12.06 -31.35
C VAL A 511 33.54 12.52 -30.16
N MET A 512 33.02 13.73 -30.22
CA MET A 512 32.11 14.26 -29.22
C MET A 512 30.73 13.63 -29.42
N LYS A 513 30.10 13.19 -28.34
CA LYS A 513 28.67 12.84 -28.30
C LYS A 513 27.88 14.15 -28.29
N HIS A 514 27.01 14.37 -29.24
CA HIS A 514 26.07 15.51 -29.27
C HIS A 514 24.72 15.10 -28.75
#